data_43c32c08dbad6b3d5a895cdbce43800c
#
_entry.id   43c32c08dbad6b3d5a895cdbce43800c
#
_cell.length_a   1.000
_cell.length_b   1.000
_cell.length_c   1.000
_cell.angle_alpha   90.00
_cell.angle_beta   90.00
_cell.angle_gamma   90.00
#
_symmetry.space_group_name_H-M   'P 1'
#
loop_
_entity.id
_entity.type
_entity.pdbx_description
1 polymer ?
#
loop_
_entity_poly.entity_id
_entity_poly.type
_entity_poly.pdbx_seq_one_letter_code
_entity_poly.pdbx_strand_id
1 'polypeptide(L)'
;MMRILDLFAGAGGFSAGFGSSSAHSHLAVDNDPFPLGTYALNNPHAKTLQRDISELHSLQIERALGGTPDIILASPPCEEFSLANPKSIELAAERIYGTGTARLLLDTIRLIGDLSPDVFVIENVAALLRAGGKEIAIREFERIGIYDIHFNLIRAHQHGNPSKRVRLFMSNIELKLPRRYSPTVMDAIGNLPPLGLNALLSPSNEVPNHVYRPATERNQKLINKARWGFGAKQFRGPKGRSMPNWVRLHPNQSASSIIGLSRYIHPYEDRLLTVREHARLMSYSDGFVFTGPIESQYNQVGESVPPLISKLIAKEVQTHLE
;
A
#
# COMPACT_ATOMS: atom_id res chain seq x y z
N MET A 1 26.35 8.38 0.38
CA MET A 1 25.53 7.22 -0.01
C MET A 1 24.37 7.17 0.98
N MET A 2 23.16 7.44 0.51
CA MET A 2 21.97 7.49 1.36
C MET A 2 21.53 6.06 1.74
N ARG A 3 21.20 5.82 3.01
CA ARG A 3 20.74 4.54 3.54
C ARG A 3 19.25 4.64 3.83
N ILE A 4 18.47 3.77 3.22
CA ILE A 4 17.01 3.75 3.33
C ILE A 4 16.59 2.42 3.94
N LEU A 5 15.83 2.50 5.02
CA LEU A 5 15.18 1.36 5.65
C LEU A 5 13.68 1.38 5.32
N ASP A 6 13.16 0.28 4.78
CA ASP A 6 11.72 0.09 4.52
C ASP A 6 11.19 -1.02 5.43
N LEU A 7 10.43 -0.65 6.43
CA LEU A 7 9.80 -1.54 7.40
C LEU A 7 8.37 -1.88 6.95
N PHE A 8 7.99 -3.15 7.05
CA PHE A 8 6.75 -3.67 6.47
C PHE A 8 6.71 -3.39 4.96
N ALA A 9 7.81 -3.69 4.31
CA ALA A 9 8.12 -3.25 2.95
C ALA A 9 7.14 -3.78 1.91
N GLY A 10 6.50 -4.92 2.18
CA GLY A 10 5.59 -5.55 1.24
C GLY A 10 6.26 -5.77 -0.12
N ALA A 11 5.56 -5.44 -1.19
CA ALA A 11 6.09 -5.50 -2.55
C ALA A 11 6.98 -4.30 -2.95
N GLY A 12 7.19 -3.32 -2.07
CA GLY A 12 8.04 -2.16 -2.33
C GLY A 12 7.33 -0.96 -2.96
N GLY A 13 6.01 -0.86 -2.82
CA GLY A 13 5.27 0.30 -3.34
C GLY A 13 5.67 1.62 -2.69
N PHE A 14 6.04 1.60 -1.40
CA PHE A 14 6.46 2.81 -0.69
C PHE A 14 7.88 3.21 -1.07
N SER A 15 8.80 2.28 -1.13
CA SER A 15 10.18 2.56 -1.53
C SER A 15 10.38 2.82 -3.03
N ALA A 16 9.39 2.46 -3.88
CA ALA A 16 9.46 2.65 -5.33
C ALA A 16 9.75 4.11 -5.78
N GLY A 17 9.34 5.09 -4.98
CA GLY A 17 9.60 6.50 -5.26
C GLY A 17 11.02 6.95 -4.94
N PHE A 18 11.71 6.25 -4.06
CA PHE A 18 13.06 6.60 -3.58
C PHE A 18 14.17 6.03 -4.47
N GLY A 19 13.81 5.24 -5.47
CA GLY A 19 14.72 4.65 -6.44
C GLY A 19 15.64 3.58 -5.84
N SER A 20 15.91 2.53 -6.60
CA SER A 20 16.91 1.51 -6.26
C SER A 20 18.13 1.70 -7.14
N SER A 21 18.90 2.76 -6.93
CA SER A 21 20.16 2.95 -7.63
C SER A 21 21.33 2.46 -6.78
N SER A 22 22.47 2.17 -7.41
CA SER A 22 23.73 1.87 -6.70
C SER A 22 24.23 3.03 -5.83
N ALA A 23 23.63 4.22 -5.96
CA ALA A 23 23.91 5.39 -5.11
C ALA A 23 23.26 5.31 -3.73
N HIS A 24 22.31 4.40 -3.53
CA HIS A 24 21.58 4.24 -2.27
C HIS A 24 21.74 2.81 -1.74
N SER A 25 21.82 2.66 -0.42
CA SER A 25 21.73 1.36 0.25
C SER A 25 20.30 1.19 0.77
N HIS A 26 19.57 0.23 0.23
CA HIS A 26 18.22 -0.10 0.67
C HIS A 26 18.20 -1.40 1.46
N LEU A 27 17.50 -1.39 2.59
CA LEU A 27 17.13 -2.60 3.33
C LEU A 27 15.61 -2.64 3.47
N ALA A 28 14.99 -3.67 2.90
CA ALA A 28 13.57 -3.95 3.03
C ALA A 28 13.34 -5.07 4.03
N VAL A 29 12.46 -4.85 5.01
CA VAL A 29 12.11 -5.83 6.03
C VAL A 29 10.62 -6.13 5.97
N ASP A 30 10.28 -7.41 5.87
CA ASP A 30 8.92 -7.92 5.94
C ASP A 30 8.93 -9.34 6.51
N ASN A 31 7.83 -9.79 7.11
CA ASN A 31 7.71 -11.15 7.60
C ASN A 31 7.13 -12.11 6.55
N ASP A 32 6.42 -11.60 5.52
CA ASP A 32 5.83 -12.41 4.45
C ASP A 32 6.84 -12.58 3.29
N PRO A 33 7.23 -13.83 2.98
CA PRO A 33 8.20 -14.12 1.90
C PRO A 33 7.66 -13.78 0.51
N PHE A 34 6.35 -13.80 0.26
CA PHE A 34 5.79 -13.57 -1.07
C PHE A 34 5.93 -12.12 -1.53
N PRO A 35 5.46 -11.10 -0.78
CA PRO A 35 5.70 -9.72 -1.16
C PRO A 35 7.20 -9.37 -1.14
N LEU A 36 7.97 -9.92 -0.18
CA LEU A 36 9.41 -9.68 -0.14
C LEU A 36 10.14 -10.24 -1.36
N GLY A 37 9.69 -11.38 -1.91
CA GLY A 37 10.18 -11.92 -3.18
C GLY A 37 9.85 -11.00 -4.37
N THR A 38 8.66 -10.39 -4.38
CA THR A 38 8.29 -9.34 -5.35
C THR A 38 9.18 -8.11 -5.21
N TYR A 39 9.44 -7.68 -3.97
CA TYR A 39 10.35 -6.57 -3.69
C TYR A 39 11.73 -6.81 -4.29
N ALA A 40 12.34 -7.96 -3.98
CA ALA A 40 13.67 -8.33 -4.45
C ALA A 40 13.77 -8.37 -5.98
N LEU A 41 12.74 -8.92 -6.65
CA LEU A 41 12.69 -8.97 -8.12
C LEU A 41 12.71 -7.58 -8.76
N ASN A 42 11.96 -6.62 -8.21
CA ASN A 42 11.82 -5.29 -8.78
C ASN A 42 12.91 -4.31 -8.29
N ASN A 43 13.66 -4.67 -7.25
CA ASN A 43 14.72 -3.85 -6.66
C ASN A 43 16.02 -4.67 -6.47
N PRO A 44 16.72 -5.07 -7.56
CA PRO A 44 17.84 -6.01 -7.49
C PRO A 44 19.06 -5.49 -6.70
N HIS A 45 19.13 -4.19 -6.44
CA HIS A 45 20.20 -3.56 -5.64
C HIS A 45 19.84 -3.44 -4.15
N ALA A 46 18.59 -3.72 -3.77
CA ALA A 46 18.17 -3.68 -2.39
C ALA A 46 18.49 -4.98 -1.66
N LYS A 47 18.83 -4.89 -0.38
CA LYS A 47 18.87 -6.04 0.51
C LYS A 47 17.47 -6.30 1.06
N THR A 48 17.12 -7.56 1.22
CA THR A 48 15.86 -7.98 1.85
C THR A 48 16.14 -8.81 3.10
N LEU A 49 15.33 -8.61 4.13
CA LEU A 49 15.42 -9.32 5.39
C LEU A 49 14.03 -9.83 5.78
N GLN A 50 13.81 -11.14 5.73
CA GLN A 50 12.57 -11.73 6.22
C GLN A 50 12.61 -11.87 7.73
N ARG A 51 11.90 -10.96 8.44
CA ARG A 51 11.85 -10.92 9.90
C ARG A 51 10.55 -10.29 10.40
N ASP A 52 10.12 -10.72 11.59
CA ASP A 52 9.11 -10.02 12.35
C ASP A 52 9.72 -8.75 12.96
N ILE A 53 9.10 -7.61 12.72
CA ILE A 53 9.58 -6.30 13.20
C ILE A 53 9.54 -6.21 14.74
N SER A 54 8.63 -6.93 15.40
CA SER A 54 8.58 -6.99 16.87
C SER A 54 9.82 -7.63 17.51
N GLU A 55 10.51 -8.48 16.76
CA GLU A 55 11.73 -9.18 17.17
C GLU A 55 13.03 -8.54 16.64
N LEU A 56 12.89 -7.46 15.87
CA LEU A 56 14.00 -6.82 15.19
C LEU A 56 14.71 -5.80 16.10
N HIS A 57 16.03 -5.94 16.22
CA HIS A 57 16.88 -5.00 16.95
C HIS A 57 17.58 -4.02 15.99
N SER A 58 17.75 -2.77 16.44
CA SER A 58 18.44 -1.71 15.69
C SER A 58 19.83 -2.12 15.20
N LEU A 59 20.63 -2.80 16.03
CA LEU A 59 21.96 -3.31 15.67
C LEU A 59 21.94 -4.30 14.49
N GLN A 60 20.88 -5.09 14.32
CA GLN A 60 20.73 -5.99 13.17
C GLN A 60 20.50 -5.21 11.88
N ILE A 61 19.69 -4.14 11.97
CA ILE A 61 19.43 -3.21 10.86
C ILE A 61 20.74 -2.52 10.46
N GLU A 62 21.46 -1.94 11.40
CA GLU A 62 22.73 -1.24 11.12
C GLU A 62 23.76 -2.16 10.46
N ARG A 63 23.91 -3.39 10.95
CA ARG A 63 24.80 -4.39 10.33
C ARG A 63 24.38 -4.73 8.91
N ALA A 64 23.08 -4.94 8.66
CA ALA A 64 22.58 -5.27 7.35
C ALA A 64 22.69 -4.10 6.36
N LEU A 65 22.43 -2.87 6.83
CA LEU A 65 22.45 -1.65 6.03
C LEU A 65 23.87 -1.07 5.86
N GLY A 66 24.79 -1.40 6.75
CA GLY A 66 26.15 -0.88 6.79
C GLY A 66 26.26 0.48 7.49
N GLY A 67 25.39 0.73 8.46
CA GLY A 67 25.29 1.92 9.31
C GLY A 67 23.85 2.31 9.62
N THR A 68 23.66 3.40 10.35
CA THR A 68 22.33 3.95 10.64
C THR A 68 21.62 4.40 9.38
N PRO A 69 20.29 4.19 9.24
CA PRO A 69 19.53 4.71 8.13
C PRO A 69 19.39 6.23 8.18
N ASP A 70 19.52 6.89 7.04
CA ASP A 70 19.23 8.31 6.87
C ASP A 70 17.70 8.52 6.74
N ILE A 71 17.02 7.56 6.13
CA ILE A 71 15.56 7.57 5.93
C ILE A 71 14.95 6.26 6.42
N ILE A 72 13.85 6.37 7.18
CA ILE A 72 12.98 5.23 7.53
C ILE A 72 11.61 5.42 6.88
N LEU A 73 11.22 4.44 6.07
CA LEU A 73 9.86 4.26 5.56
C LEU A 73 9.21 3.13 6.35
N ALA A 74 7.94 3.25 6.69
CA ALA A 74 7.24 2.18 7.38
C ALA A 74 5.75 2.16 7.03
N SER A 75 5.19 0.96 6.88
CA SER A 75 3.74 0.75 6.65
C SER A 75 3.20 -0.31 7.63
N PRO A 76 3.21 -0.02 8.96
CA PRO A 76 2.77 -1.00 9.95
C PRO A 76 1.30 -1.41 9.74
N PRO A 77 0.95 -2.68 10.00
CA PRO A 77 -0.39 -3.21 9.79
C PRO A 77 -1.46 -2.32 10.43
N CYS A 78 -2.50 -2.03 9.65
CA CYS A 78 -3.56 -1.09 10.02
C CYS A 78 -4.96 -1.75 10.05
N GLU A 79 -5.03 -3.08 9.90
CA GLU A 79 -6.30 -3.81 9.77
C GLU A 79 -7.23 -3.59 10.95
N GLU A 80 -6.69 -3.49 12.17
CA GLU A 80 -7.47 -3.26 13.38
C GLU A 80 -8.08 -1.85 13.43
N PHE A 81 -7.52 -0.87 12.72
CA PHE A 81 -8.08 0.48 12.57
C PHE A 81 -8.97 0.61 11.34
N SER A 82 -8.95 -0.37 10.43
CA SER A 82 -9.70 -0.30 9.18
C SER A 82 -11.20 -0.19 9.43
N LEU A 83 -11.86 0.70 8.71
CA LEU A 83 -13.32 0.79 8.68
C LEU A 83 -14.01 -0.48 8.15
N ALA A 84 -13.26 -1.40 7.57
CA ALA A 84 -13.75 -2.71 7.15
C ALA A 84 -13.75 -3.73 8.31
N ASN A 85 -13.04 -3.46 9.41
CA ASN A 85 -12.97 -4.35 10.56
C ASN A 85 -14.18 -4.15 11.50
N PRO A 86 -14.98 -5.19 11.80
CA PRO A 86 -16.09 -5.09 12.75
C PRO A 86 -15.69 -4.64 14.17
N LYS A 87 -14.46 -4.92 14.58
CA LYS A 87 -13.87 -4.51 15.88
C LYS A 87 -13.43 -3.05 15.92
N SER A 88 -13.69 -2.24 14.87
CA SER A 88 -13.26 -0.83 14.79
C SER A 88 -13.91 0.11 15.85
N ILE A 89 -14.69 -0.41 16.78
CA ILE A 89 -15.42 0.34 17.82
C ILE A 89 -14.60 0.45 19.12
N GLU A 90 -13.58 -0.38 19.32
CA GLU A 90 -12.72 -0.37 20.49
C GLU A 90 -11.83 0.88 20.52
N LEU A 91 -11.50 1.36 21.71
CA LEU A 91 -10.60 2.49 21.90
C LEU A 91 -9.24 2.21 21.25
N ALA A 92 -8.63 3.22 20.64
CA ALA A 92 -7.32 3.09 20.01
C ALA A 92 -6.25 2.56 20.98
N ALA A 93 -6.36 2.91 22.26
CA ALA A 93 -5.46 2.42 23.32
C ALA A 93 -5.49 0.90 23.46
N GLU A 94 -6.69 0.28 23.42
CA GLU A 94 -6.83 -1.17 23.56
C GLU A 94 -6.21 -1.94 22.38
N ARG A 95 -6.08 -1.31 21.22
CA ARG A 95 -5.44 -1.88 20.05
C ARG A 95 -3.94 -1.67 20.04
N ILE A 96 -3.50 -0.41 20.23
CA ILE A 96 -2.09 -0.03 20.15
C ILE A 96 -1.29 -0.70 21.28
N TYR A 97 -1.83 -0.73 22.50
CA TYR A 97 -1.19 -1.37 23.66
C TYR A 97 -1.59 -2.84 23.87
N GLY A 98 -2.49 -3.36 23.04
CA GLY A 98 -2.94 -4.75 23.09
C GLY A 98 -1.94 -5.74 22.50
N THR A 99 -2.41 -6.96 22.29
CA THR A 99 -1.60 -8.07 21.73
C THR A 99 -1.75 -8.24 20.23
N GLY A 100 -2.55 -7.41 19.57
CA GLY A 100 -2.81 -7.45 18.13
C GLY A 100 -1.70 -6.80 17.29
N THR A 101 -1.91 -6.77 15.98
CA THR A 101 -0.94 -6.22 15.02
C THR A 101 -0.81 -4.69 15.09
N ALA A 102 -1.82 -3.99 15.62
CA ALA A 102 -1.75 -2.53 15.79
C ALA A 102 -0.60 -2.06 16.70
N ARG A 103 -0.13 -2.93 17.63
CA ARG A 103 1.05 -2.67 18.48
C ARG A 103 2.34 -2.47 17.67
N LEU A 104 2.43 -2.99 16.46
CA LEU A 104 3.61 -2.85 15.60
C LEU A 104 3.92 -1.39 15.24
N LEU A 105 2.94 -0.47 15.42
CA LEU A 105 3.21 0.96 15.42
C LEU A 105 4.20 1.36 16.53
N LEU A 106 4.09 0.78 17.73
CA LEU A 106 5.02 1.05 18.85
C LEU A 106 6.43 0.51 18.53
N ASP A 107 6.52 -0.68 17.92
CA ASP A 107 7.80 -1.23 17.48
C ASP A 107 8.45 -0.36 16.40
N THR A 108 7.65 0.20 15.50
CA THR A 108 8.11 1.18 14.50
C THR A 108 8.68 2.44 15.18
N ILE A 109 7.93 3.03 16.13
CA ILE A 109 8.36 4.23 16.87
C ILE A 109 9.64 3.93 17.67
N ARG A 110 9.72 2.76 18.34
CA ARG A 110 10.93 2.33 19.04
C ARG A 110 12.14 2.29 18.11
N LEU A 111 12.03 1.66 16.94
CA LEU A 111 13.12 1.58 15.97
C LEU A 111 13.53 2.94 15.41
N ILE A 112 12.59 3.87 15.24
CA ILE A 112 12.89 5.26 14.87
C ILE A 112 13.69 5.94 15.97
N GLY A 113 13.31 5.77 17.24
CA GLY A 113 14.07 6.29 18.39
C GLY A 113 15.47 5.72 18.49
N ASP A 114 15.61 4.40 18.35
CA ASP A 114 16.90 3.70 18.42
C ASP A 114 17.86 4.10 17.29
N LEU A 115 17.34 4.30 16.08
CA LEU A 115 18.13 4.52 14.86
C LEU A 115 18.32 5.99 14.53
N SER A 116 17.48 6.88 15.07
CA SER A 116 17.55 8.34 14.90
C SER A 116 17.80 8.79 13.44
N PRO A 117 16.91 8.45 12.49
CA PRO A 117 17.08 8.85 11.09
C PRO A 117 16.89 10.37 10.91
N ASP A 118 17.46 10.95 9.85
CA ASP A 118 17.21 12.35 9.48
C ASP A 118 15.73 12.57 9.15
N VAL A 119 15.12 11.63 8.40
CA VAL A 119 13.71 11.68 8.04
C VAL A 119 13.05 10.31 8.23
N PHE A 120 11.83 10.31 8.78
CA PHE A 120 10.98 9.12 8.72
C PHE A 120 9.60 9.46 8.19
N VAL A 121 8.98 8.48 7.51
CA VAL A 121 7.61 8.58 7.01
C VAL A 121 6.88 7.26 7.29
N ILE A 122 5.84 7.31 8.11
CA ILE A 122 5.00 6.15 8.46
C ILE A 122 3.65 6.28 7.78
N GLU A 123 3.28 5.29 6.95
CA GLU A 123 1.95 5.19 6.36
C GLU A 123 0.98 4.43 7.27
N ASN A 124 -0.26 4.89 7.33
CA ASN A 124 -1.34 4.18 8.00
C ASN A 124 -2.72 4.62 7.45
N VAL A 125 -3.79 4.07 7.99
CA VAL A 125 -5.16 4.49 7.65
C VAL A 125 -5.58 5.74 8.40
N ALA A 126 -6.42 6.58 7.76
CA ALA A 126 -6.95 7.80 8.38
C ALA A 126 -7.73 7.53 9.69
N ALA A 127 -8.21 6.31 9.87
CA ALA A 127 -8.96 5.92 11.07
C ALA A 127 -8.09 5.90 12.34
N LEU A 128 -6.76 5.79 12.22
CA LEU A 128 -5.83 5.93 13.34
C LEU A 128 -5.98 7.28 14.05
N LEU A 129 -6.33 8.34 13.34
CA LEU A 129 -6.54 9.68 13.94
C LEU A 129 -7.77 9.77 14.85
N ARG A 130 -8.57 8.72 14.93
CA ARG A 130 -9.83 8.68 15.69
C ARG A 130 -9.65 7.93 17.00
N ALA A 131 -10.61 8.11 17.90
CA ALA A 131 -10.73 7.38 19.18
C ALA A 131 -9.45 7.42 20.05
N GLY A 132 -8.71 8.53 20.00
CA GLY A 132 -7.49 8.75 20.82
C GLY A 132 -6.19 8.26 20.15
N GLY A 133 -6.22 7.75 18.92
CA GLY A 133 -5.02 7.22 18.28
C GLY A 133 -3.97 8.29 17.93
N LYS A 134 -4.42 9.50 17.56
CA LYS A 134 -3.50 10.63 17.33
C LYS A 134 -2.74 11.02 18.60
N GLU A 135 -3.45 11.15 19.71
CA GLU A 135 -2.90 11.55 21.00
C GLU A 135 -1.92 10.49 21.53
N ILE A 136 -2.22 9.21 21.29
CA ILE A 136 -1.30 8.10 21.62
C ILE A 136 -0.03 8.21 20.78
N ALA A 137 -0.17 8.36 19.46
CA ALA A 137 1.00 8.47 18.57
C ALA A 137 1.90 9.65 18.99
N ILE A 138 1.34 10.83 19.25
CA ILE A 138 2.10 12.00 19.76
C ILE A 138 2.87 11.63 21.03
N ARG A 139 2.20 11.06 22.02
CA ARG A 139 2.82 10.69 23.31
C ARG A 139 3.95 9.67 23.14
N GLU A 140 3.78 8.69 22.25
CA GLU A 140 4.84 7.69 22.01
C GLU A 140 6.05 8.30 21.29
N PHE A 141 5.85 9.25 20.38
CA PHE A 141 6.95 10.01 19.78
C PHE A 141 7.64 10.93 20.80
N GLU A 142 6.89 11.60 21.67
CA GLU A 142 7.46 12.41 22.76
C GLU A 142 8.35 11.58 23.69
N ARG A 143 7.99 10.31 23.96
CA ARG A 143 8.81 9.38 24.78
C ARG A 143 10.18 9.09 24.21
N ILE A 144 10.33 9.16 22.89
CA ILE A 144 11.61 8.99 22.20
C ILE A 144 12.28 10.31 21.82
N GLY A 145 11.78 11.44 22.36
CA GLY A 145 12.36 12.77 22.17
C GLY A 145 11.95 13.49 20.89
N ILE A 146 10.93 13.02 20.18
CA ILE A 146 10.43 13.63 18.95
C ILE A 146 9.12 14.38 19.27
N TYR A 147 9.15 15.71 19.20
CA TYR A 147 8.05 16.60 19.60
C TYR A 147 7.30 17.21 18.41
N ASP A 148 7.92 17.25 17.23
CA ASP A 148 7.31 17.83 16.02
C ASP A 148 6.94 16.72 15.03
N ILE A 149 5.68 16.29 15.11
CA ILE A 149 5.11 15.25 14.25
C ILE A 149 4.00 15.81 13.39
N HIS A 150 4.17 15.68 12.07
CA HIS A 150 3.19 16.06 11.08
C HIS A 150 2.27 14.89 10.72
N PHE A 151 0.95 15.15 10.72
CA PHE A 151 -0.09 14.19 10.33
C PHE A 151 -0.68 14.60 8.99
N ASN A 152 -0.15 14.02 7.91
CA ASN A 152 -0.48 14.38 6.54
C ASN A 152 -1.56 13.43 5.99
N LEU A 153 -2.80 13.92 5.80
CA LEU A 153 -3.88 13.13 5.20
C LEU A 153 -3.87 13.29 3.69
N ILE A 154 -3.29 12.30 2.98
CA ILE A 154 -3.12 12.34 1.53
C ILE A 154 -4.26 11.60 0.84
N ARG A 155 -4.93 12.29 -0.10
CA ARG A 155 -5.93 11.75 -1.01
C ARG A 155 -5.30 11.52 -2.37
N ALA A 156 -4.92 10.29 -2.67
CA ALA A 156 -4.08 9.94 -3.82
C ALA A 156 -4.60 10.50 -5.16
N HIS A 157 -5.93 10.50 -5.37
CA HIS A 157 -6.54 11.06 -6.58
C HIS A 157 -6.33 12.58 -6.73
N GLN A 158 -6.08 13.35 -5.67
CA GLN A 158 -5.77 14.77 -5.76
C GLN A 158 -4.34 15.05 -6.23
N HIS A 159 -3.53 14.00 -6.34
CA HIS A 159 -2.13 14.04 -6.71
C HIS A 159 -1.82 13.23 -7.97
N GLY A 160 -2.84 12.89 -8.77
CA GLY A 160 -2.68 12.23 -10.07
C GLY A 160 -2.82 10.70 -10.05
N ASN A 161 -3.14 10.10 -8.90
CA ASN A 161 -3.40 8.65 -8.85
C ASN A 161 -4.83 8.33 -9.32
N PRO A 162 -5.05 7.30 -10.15
CA PRO A 162 -6.38 6.98 -10.68
C PRO A 162 -7.35 6.33 -9.68
N SER A 163 -7.02 6.27 -8.39
CA SER A 163 -7.92 5.76 -7.34
C SER A 163 -8.09 6.72 -6.16
N LYS A 164 -9.29 6.71 -5.57
CA LYS A 164 -9.68 7.55 -4.43
C LYS A 164 -9.14 7.01 -3.10
N ARG A 165 -7.89 6.51 -3.09
CA ARG A 165 -7.23 6.03 -1.89
C ARG A 165 -6.89 7.19 -0.96
N VAL A 166 -7.23 7.05 0.32
CA VAL A 166 -6.89 8.02 1.38
C VAL A 166 -6.01 7.34 2.40
N ARG A 167 -4.85 7.94 2.71
CA ARG A 167 -3.93 7.43 3.72
C ARG A 167 -3.39 8.56 4.58
N LEU A 168 -3.08 8.21 5.80
CA LEU A 168 -2.35 9.04 6.75
C LEU A 168 -0.85 8.80 6.56
N PHE A 169 -0.07 9.86 6.54
CA PHE A 169 1.38 9.79 6.63
C PHE A 169 1.84 10.61 7.84
N MET A 170 2.51 9.95 8.78
CA MET A 170 3.13 10.57 9.95
C MET A 170 4.62 10.73 9.68
N SER A 171 5.17 11.91 9.90
CA SER A 171 6.59 12.20 9.62
C SER A 171 7.09 13.36 10.47
N ASN A 172 8.43 13.47 10.60
CA ASN A 172 9.09 14.64 11.21
C ASN A 172 9.23 15.83 10.24
N ILE A 173 8.70 15.72 9.02
CA ILE A 173 8.62 16.81 8.05
C ILE A 173 7.20 17.00 7.54
N GLU A 174 6.83 18.22 7.15
CA GLU A 174 5.54 18.49 6.50
C GLU A 174 5.58 18.04 5.03
N LEU A 175 4.60 17.23 4.60
CA LEU A 175 4.51 16.73 3.21
C LEU A 175 3.56 17.60 2.38
N LYS A 176 4.10 18.48 1.52
CA LYS A 176 3.36 19.41 0.67
C LYS A 176 3.26 18.91 -0.77
N LEU A 177 2.45 17.87 -1.01
CA LEU A 177 2.35 17.27 -2.33
C LEU A 177 1.60 18.16 -3.33
N PRO A 178 2.09 18.31 -4.57
CA PRO A 178 1.43 19.11 -5.61
C PRO A 178 0.10 18.48 -6.03
N ARG A 179 -0.91 19.32 -6.26
CA ARG A 179 -2.18 18.85 -6.83
C ARG A 179 -2.02 18.55 -8.32
N ARG A 180 -2.62 17.44 -8.75
CA ARG A 180 -2.63 16.98 -10.14
C ARG A 180 -4.00 16.41 -10.50
N TYR A 181 -4.33 16.49 -11.80
CA TYR A 181 -5.53 15.83 -12.31
C TYR A 181 -5.48 14.33 -12.07
N SER A 182 -6.61 13.76 -11.66
CA SER A 182 -6.77 12.31 -11.45
C SER A 182 -7.22 11.64 -12.75
N PRO A 183 -6.47 10.70 -13.30
CA PRO A 183 -6.92 9.91 -14.43
C PRO A 183 -8.19 9.11 -14.10
N THR A 184 -9.01 8.86 -15.12
CA THR A 184 -10.15 7.94 -15.00
C THR A 184 -9.70 6.49 -15.00
N VAL A 185 -10.63 5.58 -14.73
CA VAL A 185 -10.35 4.14 -14.84
C VAL A 185 -9.87 3.79 -16.25
N MET A 186 -10.56 4.30 -17.29
CA MET A 186 -10.18 3.96 -18.67
C MET A 186 -8.88 4.64 -19.11
N ASP A 187 -8.55 5.82 -18.61
CA ASP A 187 -7.22 6.41 -18.86
C ASP A 187 -6.10 5.50 -18.32
N ALA A 188 -6.36 4.82 -17.21
CA ALA A 188 -5.37 3.96 -16.58
C ALA A 188 -5.26 2.55 -17.20
N ILE A 189 -6.39 1.93 -17.58
CA ILE A 189 -6.40 0.52 -18.01
C ILE A 189 -6.86 0.28 -19.44
N GLY A 190 -7.43 1.31 -20.10
CA GLY A 190 -8.12 1.12 -21.39
C GLY A 190 -7.24 0.78 -22.59
N ASN A 191 -5.94 0.96 -22.48
CA ASN A 191 -4.96 0.58 -23.51
C ASN A 191 -4.28 -0.78 -23.26
N LEU A 192 -4.70 -1.51 -22.20
CA LEU A 192 -4.27 -2.90 -22.03
C LEU A 192 -4.92 -3.81 -23.09
N PRO A 193 -4.24 -4.89 -23.51
CA PRO A 193 -4.83 -5.85 -24.43
C PRO A 193 -6.16 -6.39 -23.88
N PRO A 194 -7.21 -6.49 -24.70
CA PRO A 194 -8.48 -7.06 -24.26
C PRO A 194 -8.32 -8.55 -23.91
N LEU A 195 -8.99 -8.98 -22.85
CA LEU A 195 -8.97 -10.36 -22.38
C LEU A 195 -10.34 -11.00 -22.64
N GLY A 196 -10.47 -11.70 -23.78
CA GLY A 196 -11.67 -12.47 -24.10
C GLY A 196 -11.53 -13.96 -23.80
N LEU A 197 -12.59 -14.73 -24.09
CA LEU A 197 -12.57 -16.21 -24.01
C LEU A 197 -11.40 -16.82 -24.80
N ASN A 198 -10.98 -16.20 -25.90
CA ASN A 198 -9.85 -16.63 -26.73
C ASN A 198 -8.48 -16.37 -26.05
N ALA A 199 -8.40 -15.52 -25.05
CA ALA A 199 -7.17 -15.26 -24.29
C ALA A 199 -6.74 -16.46 -23.42
N LEU A 200 -7.66 -17.39 -23.12
CA LEU A 200 -7.32 -18.68 -22.49
C LEU A 200 -6.48 -19.57 -23.42
N LEU A 201 -6.60 -19.39 -24.75
CA LEU A 201 -5.92 -20.17 -25.78
C LEU A 201 -4.58 -19.55 -26.20
N SER A 202 -4.40 -18.28 -25.93
CA SER A 202 -3.17 -17.53 -26.21
C SER A 202 -2.98 -16.48 -25.12
N PRO A 203 -2.42 -16.84 -23.95
CA PRO A 203 -2.06 -15.85 -22.97
C PRO A 203 -1.04 -14.91 -23.61
N SER A 204 -1.43 -13.66 -23.83
CA SER A 204 -0.46 -12.64 -24.24
C SER A 204 0.48 -12.42 -23.04
N ASN A 205 1.65 -13.02 -23.08
CA ASN A 205 2.71 -12.81 -22.09
C ASN A 205 3.34 -11.41 -22.20
N GLU A 206 2.78 -10.53 -23.01
CA GLU A 206 3.31 -9.21 -23.31
C GLU A 206 3.27 -8.27 -22.10
N VAL A 207 2.23 -8.38 -21.26
CA VAL A 207 2.12 -7.54 -20.06
C VAL A 207 2.08 -8.41 -18.80
N PRO A 208 3.10 -8.36 -17.96
CA PRO A 208 3.16 -9.16 -16.73
C PRO A 208 1.93 -8.94 -15.83
N ASN A 209 1.43 -10.02 -15.21
CA ASN A 209 0.26 -10.01 -14.32
C ASN A 209 -1.07 -9.61 -14.99
N HIS A 210 -1.13 -9.52 -16.33
CA HIS A 210 -2.36 -9.26 -17.07
C HIS A 210 -2.96 -10.58 -17.58
N VAL A 211 -3.44 -11.42 -16.65
CA VAL A 211 -3.93 -12.77 -16.93
C VAL A 211 -5.41 -12.87 -16.62
N TYR A 212 -6.20 -13.32 -17.63
CA TYR A 212 -7.62 -13.60 -17.42
C TYR A 212 -7.81 -14.80 -16.51
N ARG A 213 -8.78 -14.68 -15.59
CA ARG A 213 -9.24 -15.78 -14.74
C ARG A 213 -10.74 -15.90 -14.83
N PRO A 214 -11.25 -17.03 -15.31
CA PRO A 214 -12.68 -17.27 -15.40
C PRO A 214 -13.29 -17.33 -14.00
N ALA A 215 -14.45 -16.72 -13.85
CA ALA A 215 -15.27 -16.90 -12.65
C ALA A 215 -16.04 -18.23 -12.74
N THR A 216 -16.45 -18.76 -11.60
CA THR A 216 -17.42 -19.87 -11.58
C THR A 216 -18.72 -19.43 -12.24
N GLU A 217 -19.49 -20.35 -12.81
CA GLU A 217 -20.75 -20.05 -13.49
C GLU A 217 -21.72 -19.20 -12.64
N ARG A 218 -21.85 -19.55 -11.35
CA ARG A 218 -22.64 -18.77 -10.38
C ARG A 218 -22.16 -17.33 -10.25
N ASN A 219 -20.85 -17.14 -10.17
CA ASN A 219 -20.22 -15.82 -10.04
C ASN A 219 -20.32 -15.03 -11.33
N GLN A 220 -20.19 -15.69 -12.48
CA GLN A 220 -20.33 -15.06 -13.79
C GLN A 220 -21.72 -14.44 -13.99
N LYS A 221 -22.78 -15.17 -13.56
CA LYS A 221 -24.15 -14.64 -13.57
C LYS A 221 -24.31 -13.34 -12.73
N LEU A 222 -23.54 -13.20 -11.66
CA LEU A 222 -23.54 -11.98 -10.85
C LEU A 222 -22.76 -10.85 -11.54
N ILE A 223 -21.60 -11.16 -12.11
CA ILE A 223 -20.75 -10.20 -12.84
C ILE A 223 -21.51 -9.60 -14.02
N ASN A 224 -22.19 -10.42 -14.82
CA ASN A 224 -22.93 -9.99 -16.01
C ASN A 224 -24.07 -9.00 -15.68
N LYS A 225 -24.64 -9.08 -14.47
CA LYS A 225 -25.73 -8.20 -14.01
C LYS A 225 -25.24 -6.93 -13.32
N ALA A 226 -23.95 -6.84 -13.00
CA ALA A 226 -23.40 -5.70 -12.29
C ALA A 226 -23.46 -4.42 -13.13
N ARG A 227 -23.93 -3.33 -12.52
CA ARG A 227 -23.95 -2.00 -13.13
C ARG A 227 -22.79 -1.15 -12.62
N TRP A 228 -22.42 -0.12 -13.36
CA TRP A 228 -21.38 0.82 -12.95
C TRP A 228 -21.65 1.41 -11.56
N GLY A 229 -20.66 1.35 -10.69
CA GLY A 229 -20.75 1.84 -9.31
C GLY A 229 -21.43 0.89 -8.32
N PHE A 230 -22.00 -0.24 -8.79
CA PHE A 230 -22.70 -1.20 -7.92
C PHE A 230 -21.91 -2.50 -7.75
N GLY A 231 -21.99 -3.06 -6.53
CA GLY A 231 -21.37 -4.34 -6.18
C GLY A 231 -22.22 -5.53 -6.61
N ALA A 232 -21.60 -6.49 -7.29
CA ALA A 232 -22.21 -7.79 -7.59
C ALA A 232 -22.30 -8.72 -6.36
N LYS A 233 -21.47 -8.45 -5.36
CA LYS A 233 -21.44 -9.13 -4.06
C LYS A 233 -21.44 -8.11 -2.94
N GLN A 234 -21.69 -8.60 -1.73
CA GLN A 234 -21.61 -7.82 -0.50
C GLN A 234 -20.80 -8.58 0.54
N PHE A 235 -20.18 -7.87 1.44
CA PHE A 235 -19.56 -8.42 2.64
C PHE A 235 -20.02 -7.67 3.88
N ARG A 236 -19.91 -8.31 5.04
CA ARG A 236 -20.30 -7.73 6.31
C ARG A 236 -19.18 -6.81 6.80
N GLY A 237 -19.43 -5.51 6.79
CA GLY A 237 -18.56 -4.49 7.34
C GLY A 237 -18.88 -4.14 8.80
N PRO A 238 -18.31 -3.03 9.33
CA PRO A 238 -18.48 -2.58 10.70
C PRO A 238 -19.95 -2.41 11.07
N LYS A 239 -20.30 -2.71 12.32
CA LYS A 239 -21.67 -2.62 12.85
C LYS A 239 -22.69 -3.41 12.02
N GLY A 240 -22.26 -4.49 11.35
CA GLY A 240 -23.13 -5.31 10.51
C GLY A 240 -23.56 -4.68 9.19
N ARG A 241 -23.01 -3.51 8.82
CA ARG A 241 -23.29 -2.85 7.55
C ARG A 241 -22.92 -3.73 6.37
N SER A 242 -23.83 -3.83 5.41
CA SER A 242 -23.54 -4.47 4.14
C SER A 242 -22.68 -3.55 3.28
N MET A 243 -21.49 -4.01 2.92
CA MET A 243 -20.52 -3.26 2.10
C MET A 243 -20.42 -3.91 0.71
N PRO A 244 -20.42 -3.10 -0.37
CA PRO A 244 -20.31 -3.64 -1.72
C PRO A 244 -18.92 -4.25 -1.97
N ASN A 245 -18.92 -5.40 -2.65
CA ASN A 245 -17.74 -6.02 -3.20
C ASN A 245 -17.98 -6.39 -4.66
N TRP A 246 -16.93 -6.64 -5.44
CA TRP A 246 -17.01 -6.86 -6.87
C TRP A 246 -17.77 -5.73 -7.57
N VAL A 247 -17.36 -4.50 -7.31
CA VAL A 247 -17.97 -3.31 -7.89
C VAL A 247 -17.52 -3.18 -9.35
N ARG A 248 -18.49 -3.05 -10.27
CA ARG A 248 -18.17 -2.66 -11.65
C ARG A 248 -17.74 -1.21 -11.67
N LEU A 249 -16.50 -0.97 -12.07
CA LEU A 249 -15.94 0.38 -12.08
C LEU A 249 -16.62 1.24 -13.16
N HIS A 250 -16.76 2.55 -12.86
CA HIS A 250 -17.24 3.50 -13.83
C HIS A 250 -16.10 3.94 -14.76
N PRO A 251 -16.24 3.84 -16.09
CA PRO A 251 -15.14 4.10 -17.03
C PRO A 251 -14.55 5.51 -16.90
N ASN A 252 -15.40 6.51 -16.76
CA ASN A 252 -15.06 7.94 -16.80
C ASN A 252 -14.89 8.57 -15.41
N GLN A 253 -14.60 7.77 -14.39
CA GLN A 253 -14.32 8.24 -13.03
C GLN A 253 -13.04 7.60 -12.51
N SER A 254 -12.42 8.22 -11.50
CA SER A 254 -11.35 7.56 -10.72
C SER A 254 -11.95 6.38 -9.97
N ALA A 255 -11.19 5.29 -9.88
CA ALA A 255 -11.59 4.10 -9.13
C ALA A 255 -11.85 4.44 -7.65
N SER A 256 -12.70 3.66 -6.99
CA SER A 256 -12.76 3.62 -5.54
C SER A 256 -11.41 3.15 -4.96
N SER A 257 -11.22 3.25 -3.65
CA SER A 257 -9.99 2.80 -3.01
C SER A 257 -9.70 1.33 -3.35
N ILE A 258 -8.57 1.07 -3.99
CA ILE A 258 -8.10 -0.29 -4.24
C ILE A 258 -7.65 -0.90 -2.91
N ILE A 259 -8.17 -2.07 -2.58
CA ILE A 259 -7.87 -2.83 -1.36
C ILE A 259 -7.62 -4.29 -1.69
N GLY A 260 -6.78 -4.97 -0.91
CA GLY A 260 -6.27 -6.30 -1.21
C GLY A 260 -7.35 -7.38 -1.40
N LEU A 261 -8.26 -7.49 -0.45
CA LEU A 261 -9.31 -8.52 -0.47
C LEU A 261 -10.46 -8.23 -1.44
N SER A 262 -10.59 -7.01 -1.94
CA SER A 262 -11.66 -6.63 -2.86
C SER A 262 -11.22 -6.74 -4.30
N ARG A 263 -12.07 -7.30 -5.11
CA ARG A 263 -11.90 -7.38 -6.56
C ARG A 263 -12.91 -6.46 -7.24
N TYR A 264 -12.54 -5.89 -8.37
CA TYR A 264 -13.39 -5.03 -9.15
C TYR A 264 -13.75 -5.70 -10.47
N ILE A 265 -14.91 -5.32 -11.02
CA ILE A 265 -15.35 -5.77 -12.33
C ILE A 265 -14.92 -4.71 -13.35
N HIS A 266 -14.40 -5.18 -14.50
CA HIS A 266 -14.00 -4.32 -15.61
C HIS A 266 -15.18 -3.47 -16.11
N PRO A 267 -14.97 -2.19 -16.50
CA PRO A 267 -16.06 -1.30 -16.94
C PRO A 267 -16.92 -1.87 -18.05
N TYR A 268 -16.31 -2.48 -19.04
CA TYR A 268 -16.99 -2.94 -20.27
C TYR A 268 -16.97 -4.46 -20.47
N GLU A 269 -16.06 -5.18 -19.82
CA GLU A 269 -15.96 -6.63 -19.95
C GLU A 269 -16.57 -7.32 -18.72
N ASP A 270 -17.27 -8.44 -18.96
CA ASP A 270 -17.92 -9.23 -17.91
C ASP A 270 -16.93 -10.15 -17.19
N ARG A 271 -15.89 -9.54 -16.60
CA ARG A 271 -14.85 -10.22 -15.83
C ARG A 271 -14.35 -9.36 -14.67
N LEU A 272 -13.68 -10.00 -13.72
CA LEU A 272 -12.92 -9.27 -12.71
C LEU A 272 -11.67 -8.63 -13.33
N LEU A 273 -11.20 -7.54 -12.74
CA LEU A 273 -9.93 -6.93 -13.09
C LEU A 273 -8.78 -7.90 -12.81
N THR A 274 -7.76 -7.85 -13.65
CA THR A 274 -6.48 -8.55 -13.44
C THR A 274 -5.63 -7.86 -12.37
N VAL A 275 -4.55 -8.52 -11.92
CA VAL A 275 -3.56 -7.89 -11.03
C VAL A 275 -2.94 -6.66 -11.68
N ARG A 276 -2.64 -6.71 -13.00
CA ARG A 276 -2.08 -5.57 -13.75
C ARG A 276 -3.03 -4.37 -13.78
N GLU A 277 -4.31 -4.60 -13.98
CA GLU A 277 -5.31 -3.53 -13.96
C GLU A 277 -5.42 -2.89 -12.57
N HIS A 278 -5.42 -3.70 -11.49
CA HIS A 278 -5.33 -3.19 -10.12
C HIS A 278 -4.04 -2.37 -9.91
N ALA A 279 -2.90 -2.89 -10.39
CA ALA A 279 -1.60 -2.25 -10.27
C ALA A 279 -1.58 -0.88 -10.97
N ARG A 280 -2.12 -0.77 -12.19
CA ARG A 280 -2.23 0.52 -12.88
C ARG A 280 -3.14 1.51 -12.16
N LEU A 281 -4.25 1.05 -11.55
CA LEU A 281 -5.10 1.89 -10.71
C LEU A 281 -4.42 2.33 -9.41
N MET A 282 -3.31 1.70 -9.05
CA MET A 282 -2.41 2.10 -7.97
C MET A 282 -1.13 2.78 -8.49
N SER A 283 -1.10 3.16 -9.78
CA SER A 283 0.03 3.84 -10.45
C SER A 283 1.34 3.05 -10.56
N TYR A 284 1.30 1.72 -10.48
CA TYR A 284 2.45 0.89 -10.84
C TYR A 284 2.71 0.91 -12.34
N SER A 285 3.97 0.89 -12.73
CA SER A 285 4.38 0.70 -14.14
C SER A 285 4.16 -0.74 -14.59
N ASP A 286 4.06 -0.96 -15.91
CA ASP A 286 3.89 -2.29 -16.45
C ASP A 286 5.11 -3.20 -16.28
N GLY A 287 6.30 -2.61 -16.15
CA GLY A 287 7.53 -3.34 -15.85
C GLY A 287 7.61 -3.88 -14.43
N PHE A 288 6.76 -3.43 -13.49
CA PHE A 288 6.75 -3.94 -12.14
C PHE A 288 6.03 -5.30 -12.10
N VAL A 289 6.71 -6.36 -11.68
CA VAL A 289 6.21 -7.74 -11.72
C VAL A 289 5.86 -8.23 -10.31
N PHE A 290 4.61 -8.63 -10.11
CA PHE A 290 4.15 -9.25 -8.86
C PHE A 290 4.32 -10.76 -8.92
N THR A 291 4.86 -11.38 -7.86
CA THR A 291 5.12 -12.81 -7.74
C THR A 291 4.36 -13.45 -6.59
N GLY A 292 4.43 -14.76 -6.49
CA GLY A 292 3.72 -15.55 -5.47
C GLY A 292 2.29 -15.94 -5.89
N PRO A 293 1.52 -16.53 -4.96
CA PRO A 293 0.13 -16.90 -5.20
C PRO A 293 -0.71 -15.71 -5.64
N ILE A 294 -1.69 -15.95 -6.52
CA ILE A 294 -2.48 -14.87 -7.13
C ILE A 294 -3.22 -13.98 -6.10
N GLU A 295 -3.69 -14.60 -5.01
CA GLU A 295 -4.35 -13.84 -3.94
C GLU A 295 -3.35 -12.91 -3.24
N SER A 296 -2.12 -13.37 -3.01
CA SER A 296 -1.04 -12.54 -2.51
C SER A 296 -0.73 -11.38 -3.47
N GLN A 297 -0.68 -11.62 -4.79
CA GLN A 297 -0.43 -10.54 -5.77
C GLN A 297 -1.48 -9.43 -5.68
N TYR A 298 -2.77 -9.77 -5.54
CA TYR A 298 -3.81 -8.77 -5.34
C TYR A 298 -3.66 -8.01 -4.01
N ASN A 299 -3.27 -8.70 -2.94
CA ASN A 299 -3.03 -8.09 -1.63
C ASN A 299 -1.82 -7.15 -1.68
N GLN A 300 -0.71 -7.59 -2.30
CA GLN A 300 0.47 -6.76 -2.53
C GLN A 300 0.13 -5.42 -3.19
N VAL A 301 -0.74 -5.43 -4.20
CA VAL A 301 -1.21 -4.20 -4.85
C VAL A 301 -2.08 -3.38 -3.92
N GLY A 302 -3.07 -4.01 -3.27
CA GLY A 302 -4.11 -3.30 -2.52
C GLY A 302 -3.64 -2.75 -1.17
N GLU A 303 -2.59 -3.31 -0.58
CA GLU A 303 -2.03 -2.91 0.71
C GLU A 303 -0.91 -1.88 0.56
N SER A 304 -0.35 -1.72 -0.62
CA SER A 304 0.79 -0.84 -0.87
C SER A 304 0.46 0.66 -0.84
N VAL A 305 1.50 1.47 -0.69
CA VAL A 305 1.49 2.90 -1.06
C VAL A 305 1.59 3.01 -2.58
N PRO A 306 0.75 3.81 -3.26
CA PRO A 306 0.89 4.01 -4.70
C PRO A 306 2.26 4.59 -5.07
N PRO A 307 3.01 3.99 -6.02
CA PRO A 307 4.33 4.46 -6.42
C PRO A 307 4.39 5.94 -6.81
N LEU A 308 3.34 6.48 -7.41
CA LEU A 308 3.25 7.91 -7.71
C LEU A 308 3.26 8.76 -6.43
N ILE A 309 2.54 8.35 -5.40
CA ILE A 309 2.53 9.07 -4.10
C ILE A 309 3.88 8.93 -3.43
N SER A 310 4.46 7.73 -3.44
CA SER A 310 5.83 7.51 -2.95
C SER A 310 6.83 8.44 -3.63
N LYS A 311 6.77 8.58 -4.96
CA LYS A 311 7.66 9.48 -5.73
C LYS A 311 7.49 10.95 -5.33
N LEU A 312 6.27 11.38 -5.03
CA LEU A 312 6.03 12.75 -4.57
C LEU A 312 6.58 12.97 -3.16
N ILE A 313 6.39 11.99 -2.27
CA ILE A 313 6.96 12.03 -0.91
C ILE A 313 8.49 12.02 -0.97
N ALA A 314 9.09 11.17 -1.80
CA ALA A 314 10.54 11.11 -1.96
C ALA A 314 11.13 12.46 -2.40
N LYS A 315 10.42 13.20 -3.26
CA LYS A 315 10.85 14.55 -3.67
C LYS A 315 10.81 15.54 -2.50
N GLU A 316 9.76 15.51 -1.65
CA GLU A 316 9.70 16.37 -0.45
C GLU A 316 10.81 16.03 0.52
N VAL A 317 11.07 14.72 0.76
CA VAL A 317 12.17 14.25 1.60
C VAL A 317 13.53 14.74 1.08
N GLN A 318 13.77 14.57 -0.23
CA GLN A 318 15.01 15.03 -0.85
C GLN A 318 15.20 16.55 -0.70
N THR A 319 14.14 17.33 -0.95
CA THR A 319 14.19 18.82 -0.79
C THR A 319 14.48 19.22 0.67
N HIS A 320 14.07 18.41 1.65
CA HIS A 320 14.34 18.67 3.07
C HIS A 320 15.78 18.35 3.44
N LEU A 321 16.40 17.36 2.81
CA LEU A 321 17.78 16.91 3.09
C LEU A 321 18.85 17.74 2.36
N GLU A 322 18.47 18.51 1.33
CA GLU A 322 19.32 19.48 0.62
C GLU A 322 19.44 20.81 1.39
#